data_ad3a329b7c593619991444548cac92be
#
_entry.id   ad3a329b7c593619991444548cac92be
#
_cell.length_a   1.000
_cell.length_b   1.000
_cell.length_c   1.000
_cell.angle_alpha   90.00
_cell.angle_beta   90.00
_cell.angle_gamma   90.00
#
_symmetry.space_group_name_H-M   'P 1'
#
loop_
_entity.id
_entity.type
_entity.pdbx_description
1 polymer ?
#
loop_
_entity_poly.entity_id
_entity_poly.type
_entity_poly.pdbx_seq_one_letter_code
_entity_poly.pdbx_strand_id
1 'polypeptide(L)'
;MRQILAALRVLPSLVWALFLVILFGPGPLAGVLAMTLYTIGYLGKLQYEALEGVSRHPLEAARAMGLPRWQVARYFALPEASNALWSQMLFMFEYNIRHGSIIGLVGAGGIGWYLSNYLSVYSQYDRALAMIFIIYLAVVVIDQISLSLRHRFMDSEVHAPRARWREIIPFIPKK
;
A
#
# COMPACT_ATOMS: atom_id res chain seq x y z
N MET A 1 -11.36 4.64 -15.64
CA MET A 1 -10.61 3.96 -14.55
C MET A 1 -10.11 4.94 -13.48
N ARG A 2 -9.41 5.99 -13.84
CA ARG A 2 -8.86 7.02 -12.93
C ARG A 2 -9.93 7.69 -12.03
N GLN A 3 -11.11 8.00 -12.58
CA GLN A 3 -12.22 8.60 -11.83
C GLN A 3 -12.85 7.63 -10.84
N ILE A 4 -12.93 6.33 -11.18
CA ILE A 4 -13.50 5.30 -10.29
C ILE A 4 -12.59 5.12 -9.07
N LEU A 5 -11.27 5.00 -9.28
CA LEU A 5 -10.30 4.93 -8.18
C LEU A 5 -10.33 6.19 -7.31
N ALA A 6 -10.51 7.36 -7.93
CA ALA A 6 -10.67 8.60 -7.20
C ALA A 6 -11.94 8.62 -6.34
N ALA A 7 -13.07 8.16 -6.88
CA ALA A 7 -14.34 8.09 -6.15
C ALA A 7 -14.28 7.15 -4.94
N LEU A 8 -13.65 5.98 -5.08
CA LEU A 8 -13.52 5.00 -3.99
C LEU A 8 -12.75 5.54 -2.78
N ARG A 9 -11.78 6.45 -2.98
CA ARG A 9 -10.97 7.02 -1.92
C ARG A 9 -11.49 8.34 -1.33
N VAL A 10 -12.52 8.95 -1.95
CA VAL A 10 -13.13 10.19 -1.42
C VAL A 10 -13.71 9.94 -0.03
N LEU A 11 -14.29 8.77 0.18
CA LEU A 11 -14.81 8.39 1.49
C LEU A 11 -13.69 7.77 2.34
N PRO A 12 -13.50 8.24 3.59
CA PRO A 12 -12.63 7.59 4.57
C PRO A 12 -13.04 6.12 4.79
N SER A 13 -12.05 5.27 5.13
CA SER A 13 -12.31 3.83 5.42
C SER A 13 -13.37 3.61 6.49
N LEU A 14 -13.45 4.50 7.48
CA LEU A 14 -14.47 4.46 8.54
C LEU A 14 -15.90 4.65 7.99
N VAL A 15 -16.07 5.55 7.02
CA VAL A 15 -17.39 5.78 6.40
C VAL A 15 -17.80 4.57 5.58
N TRP A 16 -16.87 3.94 4.85
CA TRP A 16 -17.10 2.67 4.17
C TRP A 16 -17.51 1.58 5.16
N ALA A 17 -16.83 1.49 6.31
CA ALA A 17 -17.15 0.51 7.33
C ALA A 17 -18.57 0.70 7.88
N LEU A 18 -18.94 1.93 8.24
CA LEU A 18 -20.31 2.24 8.71
C LEU A 18 -21.37 1.88 7.67
N PHE A 19 -21.14 2.26 6.40
CA PHE A 19 -22.06 1.95 5.32
C PHE A 19 -22.26 0.43 5.16
N LEU A 20 -21.16 -0.34 5.18
CA LEU A 20 -21.22 -1.79 5.03
C LEU A 20 -21.78 -2.50 6.27
N VAL A 21 -21.54 -1.97 7.46
CA VAL A 21 -22.17 -2.47 8.69
C VAL A 21 -23.70 -2.29 8.64
N ILE A 22 -24.19 -1.18 8.07
CA ILE A 22 -25.63 -0.96 7.88
C ILE A 22 -26.21 -1.97 6.87
N LEU A 23 -25.47 -2.30 5.81
CA LEU A 23 -25.95 -3.22 4.76
C LEU A 23 -25.87 -4.70 5.17
N PHE A 24 -24.77 -5.13 5.77
CA PHE A 24 -24.47 -6.53 6.05
C PHE A 24 -24.59 -6.91 7.52
N GLY A 25 -24.85 -5.93 8.39
CA GLY A 25 -24.79 -6.10 9.84
C GLY A 25 -23.37 -5.95 10.40
N PRO A 26 -23.26 -5.83 11.74
CA PRO A 26 -21.97 -5.76 12.41
C PRO A 26 -21.22 -7.09 12.29
N GLY A 27 -19.95 -7.03 11.94
CA GLY A 27 -19.12 -8.22 11.82
C GLY A 27 -17.88 -8.03 10.94
N PRO A 28 -16.97 -9.03 10.95
CA PRO A 28 -15.70 -8.97 10.22
C PRO A 28 -15.85 -8.79 8.71
N LEU A 29 -16.96 -9.29 8.13
CA LEU A 29 -17.23 -9.18 6.70
C LEU A 29 -17.30 -7.71 6.26
N ALA A 30 -18.07 -6.90 7.00
CA ALA A 30 -18.19 -5.47 6.72
C ALA A 30 -16.82 -4.76 6.80
N GLY A 31 -16.00 -5.12 7.79
CA GLY A 31 -14.64 -4.58 7.95
C GLY A 31 -13.72 -4.93 6.80
N VAL A 32 -13.68 -6.19 6.40
CA VAL A 32 -12.84 -6.66 5.29
C VAL A 32 -13.25 -5.99 3.98
N LEU A 33 -14.54 -5.90 3.68
CA LEU A 33 -15.04 -5.24 2.47
C LEU A 33 -14.71 -3.73 2.47
N ALA A 34 -14.89 -3.04 3.60
CA ALA A 34 -14.56 -1.63 3.74
C ALA A 34 -13.08 -1.34 3.46
N MET A 35 -12.20 -2.13 4.09
CA MET A 35 -10.75 -2.02 3.88
C MET A 35 -10.36 -2.35 2.46
N THR A 36 -10.97 -3.37 1.86
CA THR A 36 -10.71 -3.76 0.46
C THR A 36 -11.06 -2.63 -0.50
N LEU A 37 -12.25 -2.05 -0.41
CA LEU A 37 -12.69 -0.95 -1.27
C LEU A 37 -11.78 0.28 -1.13
N TYR A 38 -11.46 0.65 0.11
CA TYR A 38 -10.56 1.75 0.38
C TYR A 38 -9.15 1.49 -0.16
N THR A 39 -8.61 0.28 0.09
CA THR A 39 -7.26 -0.11 -0.35
C THR A 39 -7.15 -0.13 -1.87
N ILE A 40 -8.13 -0.69 -2.59
CA ILE A 40 -8.17 -0.68 -4.06
C ILE A 40 -8.14 0.76 -4.59
N GLY A 41 -8.96 1.64 -4.02
CA GLY A 41 -9.03 3.04 -4.44
C GLY A 41 -7.72 3.79 -4.19
N TYR A 42 -7.17 3.64 -3.00
CA TYR A 42 -5.98 4.37 -2.57
C TYR A 42 -4.70 3.83 -3.20
N LEU A 43 -4.43 2.52 -3.04
CA LEU A 43 -3.25 1.87 -3.59
C LEU A 43 -3.26 1.90 -5.12
N GLY A 44 -4.40 1.64 -5.75
CA GLY A 44 -4.53 1.69 -7.20
C GLY A 44 -4.18 3.06 -7.78
N LYS A 45 -4.52 4.15 -7.06
CA LYS A 45 -4.11 5.48 -7.49
C LYS A 45 -2.62 5.73 -7.30
N LEU A 46 -2.06 5.36 -6.15
CA LEU A 46 -0.62 5.53 -5.89
C LEU A 46 0.23 4.78 -6.92
N GLN A 47 -0.14 3.52 -7.22
CA GLN A 47 0.54 2.70 -8.23
C GLN A 47 0.41 3.28 -9.63
N TYR A 48 -0.77 3.80 -9.96
CA TYR A 48 -0.98 4.49 -11.24
C TYR A 48 -0.07 5.71 -11.36
N GLU A 49 0.03 6.54 -10.33
CA GLU A 49 0.89 7.72 -10.30
C GLU A 49 2.38 7.35 -10.37
N ALA A 50 2.80 6.26 -9.70
CA ALA A 50 4.17 5.76 -9.78
C ALA A 50 4.55 5.31 -11.19
N LEU A 51 3.63 4.62 -11.90
CA LEU A 51 3.84 4.22 -13.29
C LEU A 51 3.80 5.40 -14.27
N GLU A 52 2.99 6.42 -13.99
CA GLU A 52 2.93 7.65 -14.81
C GLU A 52 4.18 8.53 -14.62
N GLY A 53 4.80 8.46 -13.43
CA GLY A 53 6.01 9.19 -13.06
C GLY A 53 7.32 8.60 -13.58
N VAL A 54 7.29 7.45 -14.25
CA VAL A 54 8.48 6.82 -14.87
C VAL A 54 9.10 7.74 -15.92
N SER A 55 10.43 7.79 -15.99
CA SER A 55 11.14 8.65 -16.92
C SER A 55 10.80 8.33 -18.38
N ARG A 56 10.55 9.37 -19.17
CA ARG A 56 10.12 9.21 -20.57
C ARG A 56 11.24 8.74 -21.48
N HIS A 57 12.48 9.14 -21.20
CA HIS A 57 13.61 8.85 -22.09
C HIS A 57 13.82 7.36 -22.39
N PRO A 58 13.87 6.43 -21.40
CA PRO A 58 13.97 5.00 -21.69
C PRO A 58 12.77 4.46 -22.47
N LEU A 59 11.56 4.99 -22.20
CA LEU A 59 10.34 4.55 -22.86
C LEU A 59 10.30 4.99 -24.34
N GLU A 60 10.75 6.20 -24.64
CA GLU A 60 10.84 6.73 -26.00
C GLU A 60 11.91 5.99 -26.83
N ALA A 61 13.08 5.72 -26.23
CA ALA A 61 14.12 4.92 -26.86
C ALA A 61 13.63 3.50 -27.20
N ALA A 62 12.92 2.85 -26.27
CA ALA A 62 12.35 1.53 -26.49
C ALA A 62 11.30 1.53 -27.62
N ARG A 63 10.49 2.57 -27.70
CA ARG A 63 9.51 2.73 -28.80
C ARG A 63 10.18 2.99 -30.14
N ALA A 64 11.26 3.79 -30.17
CA ALA A 64 12.03 4.05 -31.38
C ALA A 64 12.68 2.76 -31.93
N MET A 65 13.01 1.79 -31.06
CA MET A 65 13.47 0.45 -31.45
C MET A 65 12.33 -0.46 -31.98
N GLY A 66 11.09 0.04 -32.07
CA GLY A 66 9.95 -0.72 -32.59
C GLY A 66 9.35 -1.74 -31.60
N LEU A 67 9.68 -1.65 -30.30
CA LEU A 67 9.15 -2.57 -29.29
C LEU A 67 7.64 -2.37 -29.10
N PRO A 68 6.84 -3.45 -29.03
CA PRO A 68 5.41 -3.35 -28.75
C PRO A 68 5.17 -2.83 -27.32
N ARG A 69 4.03 -2.17 -27.12
CA ARG A 69 3.68 -1.49 -25.86
C ARG A 69 3.80 -2.37 -24.61
N TRP A 70 3.46 -3.66 -24.71
CA TRP A 70 3.54 -4.57 -23.59
C TRP A 70 4.99 -4.88 -23.18
N GLN A 71 5.93 -4.95 -24.14
CA GLN A 71 7.36 -5.11 -23.84
C GLN A 71 7.94 -3.86 -23.21
N VAL A 72 7.58 -2.68 -23.72
CA VAL A 72 7.97 -1.41 -23.11
C VAL A 72 7.48 -1.33 -21.65
N ALA A 73 6.24 -1.70 -21.38
CA ALA A 73 5.70 -1.72 -20.03
C ALA A 73 6.45 -2.72 -19.13
N ARG A 74 6.67 -3.96 -19.61
CA ARG A 74 7.26 -5.03 -18.80
C ARG A 74 8.76 -4.87 -18.53
N TYR A 75 9.52 -4.42 -19.52
CA TYR A 75 10.99 -4.39 -19.44
C TYR A 75 11.56 -3.02 -19.07
N PHE A 76 10.78 -1.95 -19.20
CA PHE A 76 11.24 -0.59 -18.91
C PHE A 76 10.40 0.07 -17.82
N ALA A 77 9.08 0.16 -17.97
CA ALA A 77 8.25 0.89 -17.00
C ALA A 77 8.12 0.17 -15.66
N LEU A 78 7.82 -1.14 -15.65
CA LEU A 78 7.64 -1.89 -14.42
C LEU A 78 8.94 -2.00 -13.58
N PRO A 79 10.11 -2.32 -14.14
CA PRO A 79 11.34 -2.35 -13.36
C PRO A 79 11.70 -0.99 -12.77
N GLU A 80 11.52 0.11 -13.52
CA GLU A 80 11.81 1.45 -13.03
C GLU A 80 10.85 1.89 -11.91
N ALA A 81 9.56 1.52 -12.00
CA ALA A 81 8.57 1.82 -10.98
C ALA A 81 8.61 0.84 -9.79
N SER A 82 9.30 -0.30 -9.88
CA SER A 82 9.20 -1.42 -8.95
C SER A 82 9.41 -1.02 -7.49
N ASN A 83 10.42 -0.22 -7.20
CA ASN A 83 10.72 0.26 -5.84
C ASN A 83 9.58 1.09 -5.26
N ALA A 84 8.98 1.97 -6.06
CA ALA A 84 7.83 2.77 -5.64
C ALA A 84 6.60 1.87 -5.42
N LEU A 85 6.36 0.91 -6.31
CA LEU A 85 5.23 -0.02 -6.20
C LEU A 85 5.34 -0.88 -4.93
N TRP A 86 6.49 -1.47 -4.64
CA TRP A 86 6.72 -2.25 -3.44
C TRP A 86 6.61 -1.40 -2.17
N SER A 87 7.19 -0.20 -2.16
CA SER A 87 7.10 0.72 -1.03
C SER A 87 5.65 1.10 -0.71
N GLN A 88 4.84 1.34 -1.73
CA GLN A 88 3.41 1.66 -1.58
C GLN A 88 2.60 0.46 -1.07
N MET A 89 2.92 -0.77 -1.51
CA MET A 89 2.27 -1.99 -1.01
C MET A 89 2.56 -2.21 0.47
N LEU A 90 3.83 -2.07 0.90
CA LEU A 90 4.21 -2.17 2.30
C LEU A 90 3.55 -1.08 3.15
N PHE A 91 3.53 0.16 2.65
CA PHE A 91 2.83 1.26 3.31
C PHE A 91 1.33 0.96 3.51
N MET A 92 0.65 0.44 2.47
CA MET A 92 -0.77 0.09 2.60
C MET A 92 -1.00 -1.09 3.53
N PHE A 93 -0.08 -2.04 3.60
CA PHE A 93 -0.14 -3.13 4.56
C PHE A 93 -0.09 -2.61 6.01
N GLU A 94 0.90 -1.77 6.34
CA GLU A 94 1.01 -1.10 7.65
C GLU A 94 -0.26 -0.28 7.96
N TYR A 95 -0.71 0.50 6.99
CA TYR A 95 -1.91 1.32 7.10
C TYR A 95 -3.15 0.49 7.44
N ASN A 96 -3.35 -0.63 6.73
CA ASN A 96 -4.51 -1.49 6.92
C ASN A 96 -4.56 -2.12 8.31
N ILE A 97 -3.43 -2.51 8.88
CA ILE A 97 -3.38 -3.07 10.24
C ILE A 97 -3.78 -2.02 11.27
N ARG A 98 -3.25 -0.81 11.14
CA ARG A 98 -3.54 0.30 12.04
C ARG A 98 -5.02 0.72 11.93
N HIS A 99 -5.53 0.86 10.72
CA HIS A 99 -6.92 1.26 10.47
C HIS A 99 -7.92 0.14 10.77
N GLY A 100 -7.54 -1.13 10.62
CA GLY A 100 -8.37 -2.26 11.01
C GLY A 100 -8.78 -2.24 12.48
N SER A 101 -7.91 -1.74 13.37
CA SER A 101 -8.23 -1.54 14.77
C SER A 101 -9.28 -0.45 15.00
N ILE A 102 -9.23 0.63 14.19
CA ILE A 102 -10.18 1.75 14.30
C ILE A 102 -11.57 1.38 13.76
N ILE A 103 -11.65 0.69 12.62
CA ILE A 103 -12.94 0.30 12.04
C ILE A 103 -13.68 -0.72 12.92
N GLY A 104 -12.95 -1.51 13.70
CA GLY A 104 -13.54 -2.39 14.69
C GLY A 104 -14.38 -1.67 15.75
N LEU A 105 -14.06 -0.42 16.09
CA LEU A 105 -14.83 0.39 17.05
C LEU A 105 -16.27 0.67 16.58
N VAL A 106 -16.53 0.67 15.28
CA VAL A 106 -17.87 0.90 14.71
C VAL A 106 -18.61 -0.39 14.35
N GLY A 107 -18.18 -1.51 14.92
CA GLY A 107 -18.85 -2.79 14.74
C GLY A 107 -18.37 -3.63 13.54
N ALA A 108 -17.29 -3.23 12.89
CA ALA A 108 -16.71 -3.98 11.75
C ALA A 108 -15.82 -5.17 12.20
N GLY A 109 -15.91 -5.58 13.45
CA GLY A 109 -15.19 -6.75 13.99
C GLY A 109 -13.72 -6.50 14.32
N GLY A 110 -12.97 -7.58 14.57
CA GLY A 110 -11.55 -7.51 14.89
C GLY A 110 -11.25 -6.98 16.31
N ILE A 111 -9.98 -6.62 16.54
CA ILE A 111 -9.48 -6.19 17.88
C ILE A 111 -10.22 -4.92 18.34
N GLY A 112 -10.53 -4.00 17.46
CA GLY A 112 -11.25 -2.77 17.78
C GLY A 112 -12.65 -3.00 18.32
N TRP A 113 -13.34 -4.06 17.92
CA TRP A 113 -14.65 -4.42 18.45
C TRP A 113 -14.56 -4.84 19.92
N TYR A 114 -13.56 -5.62 20.32
CA TYR A 114 -13.31 -5.96 21.72
C TYR A 114 -12.98 -4.72 22.55
N LEU A 115 -12.16 -3.82 22.00
CA LEU A 115 -11.84 -2.55 22.66
C LEU A 115 -13.10 -1.71 22.90
N SER A 116 -13.98 -1.59 21.91
CA SER A 116 -15.26 -0.89 22.05
C SER A 116 -16.14 -1.50 23.15
N ASN A 117 -16.24 -2.83 23.19
CA ASN A 117 -17.04 -3.53 24.20
C ASN A 117 -16.46 -3.35 25.62
N TYR A 118 -15.16 -3.43 25.80
CA TYR A 118 -14.54 -3.19 27.11
C TYR A 118 -14.75 -1.77 27.61
N LEU A 119 -14.76 -0.78 26.72
CA LEU A 119 -14.97 0.61 27.09
C LEU A 119 -16.45 0.93 27.37
N SER A 120 -17.35 0.53 26.46
CA SER A 120 -18.73 1.01 26.47
C SER A 120 -19.71 0.04 27.15
N VAL A 121 -19.50 -1.27 27.04
CA VAL A 121 -20.44 -2.28 27.57
C VAL A 121 -20.02 -2.76 28.97
N TYR A 122 -18.75 -3.08 29.13
CA TYR A 122 -18.27 -3.72 30.35
C TYR A 122 -17.62 -2.75 31.34
N SER A 123 -17.32 -1.51 30.92
CA SER A 123 -16.60 -0.51 31.75
C SER A 123 -15.29 -1.05 32.38
N GLN A 124 -14.62 -1.98 31.69
CA GLN A 124 -13.40 -2.64 32.13
C GLN A 124 -12.17 -1.92 31.54
N TYR A 125 -11.84 -0.78 32.14
CA TYR A 125 -10.77 0.10 31.65
C TYR A 125 -9.38 -0.54 31.74
N ASP A 126 -9.16 -1.45 32.67
CA ASP A 126 -7.95 -2.25 32.82
C ASP A 126 -7.69 -3.11 31.56
N ARG A 127 -8.73 -3.82 31.11
CA ARG A 127 -8.65 -4.64 29.87
C ARG A 127 -8.58 -3.80 28.62
N ALA A 128 -9.28 -2.68 28.58
CA ALA A 128 -9.19 -1.74 27.48
C ALA A 128 -7.77 -1.18 27.33
N LEU A 129 -7.10 -0.81 28.43
CA LEU A 129 -5.70 -0.39 28.43
C LEU A 129 -4.76 -1.51 27.94
N ALA A 130 -4.96 -2.75 28.41
CA ALA A 130 -4.19 -3.88 27.93
C ALA A 130 -4.34 -4.09 26.41
N MET A 131 -5.56 -3.95 25.86
CA MET A 131 -5.81 -4.06 24.43
C MET A 131 -5.13 -2.94 23.64
N ILE A 132 -5.15 -1.71 24.12
CA ILE A 132 -4.44 -0.58 23.51
C ILE A 132 -2.94 -0.87 23.47
N PHE A 133 -2.38 -1.40 24.56
CA PHE A 133 -0.96 -1.76 24.60
C PHE A 133 -0.61 -2.89 23.62
N ILE A 134 -1.46 -3.90 23.50
CA ILE A 134 -1.28 -4.98 22.50
C ILE A 134 -1.33 -4.44 21.08
N ILE A 135 -2.28 -3.55 20.76
CA ILE A 135 -2.38 -2.90 19.44
C ILE A 135 -1.10 -2.10 19.17
N TYR A 136 -0.65 -1.31 20.15
CA TYR A 136 0.59 -0.53 20.03
C TYR A 136 1.80 -1.43 19.73
N LEU A 137 1.97 -2.50 20.51
CA LEU A 137 3.08 -3.44 20.30
C LEU A 137 3.02 -4.12 18.92
N ALA A 138 1.84 -4.54 18.50
CA ALA A 138 1.63 -5.13 17.18
C ALA A 138 2.00 -4.17 16.05
N VAL A 139 1.58 -2.90 16.14
CA VAL A 139 1.93 -1.86 15.17
C VAL A 139 3.45 -1.64 15.13
N VAL A 140 4.11 -1.50 16.27
CA VAL A 140 5.57 -1.32 16.34
C VAL A 140 6.30 -2.49 15.69
N VAL A 141 5.91 -3.73 15.98
CA VAL A 141 6.53 -4.93 15.37
C VAL A 141 6.37 -4.92 13.85
N ILE A 142 5.19 -4.59 13.37
CA ILE A 142 4.90 -4.56 11.93
C ILE A 142 5.66 -3.43 11.23
N ASP A 143 5.74 -2.24 11.84
CA ASP A 143 6.52 -1.13 11.31
C ASP A 143 8.01 -1.51 11.19
N GLN A 144 8.58 -2.24 12.18
CA GLN A 144 9.96 -2.73 12.11
C GLN A 144 10.18 -3.78 11.02
N ILE A 145 9.23 -4.71 10.86
CA ILE A 145 9.27 -5.71 9.79
C ILE A 145 9.22 -5.02 8.42
N SER A 146 8.33 -4.06 8.26
CA SER A 146 8.14 -3.30 7.03
C SER A 146 9.39 -2.49 6.66
N LEU A 147 10.01 -1.82 7.64
CA LEU A 147 11.27 -1.11 7.46
C LEU A 147 12.40 -2.07 7.01
N SER A 148 12.52 -3.23 7.66
CA SER A 148 13.52 -4.24 7.31
C SER A 148 13.31 -4.78 5.89
N LEU A 149 12.07 -5.03 5.51
CA LEU A 149 11.72 -5.46 4.15
C LEU A 149 12.04 -4.38 3.13
N ARG A 150 11.71 -3.12 3.45
CA ARG A 150 11.98 -1.98 2.56
C ARG A 150 13.47 -1.83 2.29
N HIS A 151 14.32 -1.84 3.32
CA HIS A 151 15.76 -1.82 3.14
C HIS A 151 16.26 -2.98 2.29
N ARG A 152 15.78 -4.19 2.53
CA ARG A 152 16.22 -5.38 1.81
C ARG A 152 15.85 -5.37 0.32
N PHE A 153 14.67 -4.84 -0.03
CA PHE A 153 14.21 -4.78 -1.42
C PHE A 153 14.70 -3.54 -2.18
N MET A 154 14.88 -2.41 -1.50
CA MET A 154 15.27 -1.16 -2.15
C MET A 154 16.80 -1.01 -2.27
N ASP A 155 17.59 -1.48 -1.30
CA ASP A 155 19.06 -1.40 -1.35
C ASP A 155 19.66 -2.34 -2.40
N SER A 156 18.97 -3.40 -2.78
CA SER A 156 19.44 -4.32 -3.82
C SER A 156 19.49 -3.69 -5.23
N GLU A 157 18.74 -2.62 -5.48
CA GLU A 157 18.71 -1.95 -6.79
C GLU A 157 19.59 -0.68 -6.87
N VAL A 158 19.90 -0.04 -5.74
CA VAL A 158 20.83 1.09 -5.73
C VAL A 158 22.24 0.68 -6.17
N HIS A 159 22.55 -0.62 -6.07
CA HIS A 159 23.81 -1.21 -6.55
C HIS A 159 23.74 -1.81 -7.94
N ALA A 160 22.64 -1.67 -8.69
CA ALA A 160 22.68 -1.94 -10.13
C ALA A 160 23.57 -0.88 -10.79
N PRO A 161 24.77 -1.26 -11.25
CA PRO A 161 25.79 -0.28 -11.59
C PRO A 161 25.33 0.52 -12.80
N ARG A 162 25.18 1.84 -12.64
CA ARG A 162 25.19 2.80 -13.77
C ARG A 162 26.40 2.59 -14.69
N ALA A 163 27.40 1.81 -14.23
CA ALA A 163 28.59 1.40 -14.96
C ALA A 163 28.33 0.35 -16.05
N ARG A 164 27.28 -0.48 -15.94
CA ARG A 164 27.08 -1.60 -16.89
C ARG A 164 26.68 -1.15 -18.30
N TRP A 165 26.07 0.00 -18.44
CA TRP A 165 25.74 0.56 -19.76
C TRP A 165 26.99 1.05 -20.52
N ARG A 166 28.04 1.47 -19.80
CA ARG A 166 29.33 1.88 -20.41
C ARG A 166 30.16 0.70 -20.91
N GLU A 167 29.96 -0.48 -20.35
CA GLU A 167 30.64 -1.71 -20.81
C GLU A 167 29.98 -2.33 -22.04
N ILE A 168 28.67 -2.12 -22.19
CA ILE A 168 27.88 -2.68 -23.31
C ILE A 168 28.01 -1.81 -24.58
N ILE A 169 28.30 -0.52 -24.43
CA ILE A 169 28.48 0.39 -25.56
C ILE A 169 29.89 0.97 -25.54
N PRO A 170 30.87 0.31 -26.23
CA PRO A 170 32.27 0.75 -26.23
C PRO A 170 32.52 2.04 -27.03
N PHE A 171 31.48 2.70 -27.54
CA PHE A 171 31.58 3.82 -28.48
C PHE A 171 31.21 5.21 -27.92
N ILE A 172 31.17 5.38 -26.59
CA ILE A 172 30.93 6.71 -26.01
C ILE A 172 32.28 7.39 -25.79
N PRO A 173 32.62 8.47 -26.54
CA PRO A 173 33.88 9.19 -26.36
C PRO A 173 33.95 9.82 -24.96
N LYS A 174 35.08 9.64 -24.30
CA LYS A 174 35.42 10.30 -23.04
C LYS A 174 35.53 11.81 -23.30
N LYS A 175 34.63 12.59 -22.71
CA LYS A 175 34.86 14.01 -22.46
C LYS A 175 35.24 14.18 -21.00
#